data_49ac5dc7d19ad2bb3df4b17faa907dd6
#
_entry.id   49ac5dc7d19ad2bb3df4b17faa907dd6
#
_cell.length_a   1.000
_cell.length_b   1.000
_cell.length_c   1.000
_cell.angle_alpha   90.00
_cell.angle_beta   90.00
_cell.angle_gamma   90.00
#
_symmetry.space_group_name_H-M   'P 1'
#
loop_
_entity.id
_entity.type
_entity.pdbx_description
1 polymer ?
#
loop_
_entity_poly.entity_id
_entity_poly.type
_entity_poly.pdbx_seq_one_letter_code
_entity_poly.pdbx_strand_id
1 'polypeptide(L)'
;RSSDLFEQQVIWASQLFSTRLWLGLNLLMQAMDDWQQVQLEYIAQQLRLPVVAVGHVCMHVRSRKPLQDTLTSIRVGRPIAECGYDLAPNAEQHLRSRLRLGNIYPASTLQETIRITNLCQFSLDELRYEYPDELVPNGQTPASYLRQEVYAGAEKRYPNGLSSEVIAKIEHELSLINDLAYEPYFLTVYDIVQYARSQDILCQGRGSAANSVVCYCLHITEVSPENGILLFERFLSKERGEPPDIDVDFEHQRREEVIQYLY
;
A
#
# COMPACT_ATOMS: atom_id res chain seq x y z
N ARG A 1 26.56 -23.69 19.36
CA ARG A 1 26.05 -22.35 19.80
C ARG A 1 25.14 -21.66 18.74
N SER A 2 25.46 -21.76 17.45
CA SER A 2 24.61 -21.15 16.39
C SER A 2 23.35 -21.99 16.09
N SER A 3 23.46 -23.31 16.10
CA SER A 3 22.32 -24.25 15.92
C SER A 3 21.31 -24.14 17.06
N ASP A 4 21.76 -24.00 18.29
CA ASP A 4 20.92 -23.93 19.48
C ASP A 4 20.05 -22.66 19.49
N LEU A 5 20.63 -21.55 19.02
CA LEU A 5 19.89 -20.27 18.90
C LEU A 5 18.81 -20.36 17.80
N PHE A 6 19.15 -20.96 16.65
CA PHE A 6 18.20 -21.16 15.57
C PHE A 6 17.02 -22.05 16.02
N GLU A 7 17.30 -23.16 16.67
CA GLU A 7 16.28 -24.07 17.20
C GLU A 7 15.36 -23.36 18.21
N GLN A 8 15.90 -22.56 19.12
CA GLN A 8 15.13 -21.75 20.06
C GLN A 8 14.21 -20.75 19.35
N GLN A 9 14.71 -20.08 18.30
CA GLN A 9 13.89 -19.18 17.49
C GLN A 9 12.77 -19.89 16.77
N VAL A 10 13.02 -21.10 16.24
CA VAL A 10 11.99 -21.92 15.58
C VAL A 10 10.93 -22.37 16.60
N ILE A 11 11.33 -22.79 17.80
CA ILE A 11 10.40 -23.16 18.87
C ILE A 11 9.50 -21.97 19.23
N TRP A 12 10.10 -20.80 19.43
CA TRP A 12 9.35 -19.56 19.71
C TRP A 12 8.36 -19.24 18.59
N ALA A 13 8.80 -19.27 17.33
CA ALA A 13 7.95 -19.00 16.17
C ALA A 13 6.81 -20.01 16.04
N SER A 14 7.04 -21.30 16.37
CA SER A 14 6.02 -22.36 16.30
C SER A 14 4.88 -22.13 17.31
N GLN A 15 5.14 -21.47 18.43
CA GLN A 15 4.12 -21.10 19.41
C GLN A 15 3.20 -20.00 18.90
N LEU A 16 3.73 -19.07 18.09
CA LEU A 16 2.99 -17.95 17.52
C LEU A 16 2.24 -18.34 16.22
N PHE A 17 2.86 -19.17 15.39
CA PHE A 17 2.40 -19.48 14.02
C PHE A 17 2.07 -20.98 13.87
N SER A 18 1.33 -21.56 14.78
CA SER A 18 1.09 -22.99 14.94
C SER A 18 0.79 -23.78 13.64
N THR A 19 0.08 -23.19 12.67
CA THR A 19 -0.32 -23.82 11.41
C THR A 19 0.24 -23.13 10.17
N ARG A 20 0.99 -22.04 10.34
CA ARG A 20 1.49 -21.17 9.25
C ARG A 20 2.99 -20.96 9.35
N LEU A 21 3.74 -22.00 9.75
CA LEU A 21 5.19 -21.95 9.86
C LEU A 21 5.80 -23.07 9.00
N TRP A 22 6.77 -22.70 8.18
CA TRP A 22 7.61 -23.58 7.38
C TRP A 22 9.07 -23.28 7.62
N LEU A 23 9.92 -24.27 7.52
CA LEU A 23 11.35 -24.07 7.51
C LEU A 23 11.84 -23.94 6.06
N GLY A 24 12.50 -22.82 5.74
CA GLY A 24 13.00 -22.55 4.39
C GLY A 24 14.34 -23.24 4.11
N LEU A 25 14.37 -24.20 3.20
CA LEU A 25 15.61 -24.79 2.70
C LEU A 25 16.15 -23.95 1.54
N ASN A 26 17.35 -23.41 1.69
CA ASN A 26 18.00 -22.54 0.70
C ASN A 26 19.30 -23.19 0.21
N LEU A 27 19.29 -23.76 -0.99
CA LEU A 27 20.46 -24.41 -1.60
C LEU A 27 21.03 -23.51 -2.70
N LEU A 28 22.20 -22.94 -2.44
CA LEU A 28 22.85 -21.94 -3.29
C LEU A 28 24.21 -22.41 -3.86
N MET A 29 24.41 -23.72 -3.93
CA MET A 29 25.68 -24.34 -4.40
C MET A 29 26.87 -23.86 -3.57
N GLN A 30 26.70 -23.82 -2.27
CA GLN A 30 27.73 -23.48 -1.28
C GLN A 30 28.24 -24.75 -0.58
N ALA A 31 29.45 -24.71 -0.07
CA ALA A 31 30.07 -25.85 0.60
C ALA A 31 29.31 -26.40 1.82
N MET A 32 28.48 -25.55 2.44
CA MET A 32 27.73 -25.91 3.64
C MET A 32 26.27 -26.31 3.36
N ASP A 33 25.82 -26.32 2.11
CA ASP A 33 24.43 -26.61 1.75
C ASP A 33 23.97 -28.00 2.27
N ASP A 34 24.75 -29.03 2.07
CA ASP A 34 24.41 -30.37 2.53
C ASP A 34 24.30 -30.44 4.06
N TRP A 35 25.23 -29.84 4.77
CA TRP A 35 25.19 -29.79 6.22
C TRP A 35 23.98 -29.00 6.73
N GLN A 36 23.70 -27.85 6.12
CA GLN A 36 22.53 -27.03 6.46
C GLN A 36 21.23 -27.77 6.22
N GLN A 37 21.12 -28.50 5.12
CA GLN A 37 19.97 -29.32 4.82
C GLN A 37 19.74 -30.41 5.91
N VAL A 38 20.77 -31.15 6.28
CA VAL A 38 20.66 -32.20 7.31
C VAL A 38 20.23 -31.60 8.66
N GLN A 39 20.79 -30.46 9.07
CA GLN A 39 20.41 -29.77 10.32
C GLN A 39 18.97 -29.28 10.28
N LEU A 40 18.56 -28.69 9.16
CA LEU A 40 17.21 -28.17 8.99
C LEU A 40 16.17 -29.31 9.01
N GLU A 41 16.43 -30.40 8.31
CA GLU A 41 15.56 -31.59 8.28
C GLU A 41 15.44 -32.23 9.68
N TYR A 42 16.54 -32.28 10.44
CA TYR A 42 16.52 -32.76 11.81
C TYR A 42 15.58 -31.90 12.70
N ILE A 43 15.73 -30.59 12.67
CA ILE A 43 14.87 -29.67 13.45
C ILE A 43 13.41 -29.78 12.98
N ALA A 44 13.18 -29.83 11.67
CA ALA A 44 11.87 -29.99 11.07
C ALA A 44 11.16 -31.25 11.59
N GLN A 45 11.88 -32.36 11.67
CA GLN A 45 11.36 -33.65 12.17
C GLN A 45 11.03 -33.58 13.66
N GLN A 46 11.92 -33.00 14.47
CA GLN A 46 11.70 -32.86 15.93
C GLN A 46 10.46 -32.02 16.25
N LEU A 47 10.28 -30.91 15.52
CA LEU A 47 9.20 -29.95 15.75
C LEU A 47 7.95 -30.22 14.86
N ARG A 48 7.98 -31.26 14.03
CA ARG A 48 6.92 -31.61 13.07
C ARG A 48 6.53 -30.46 12.15
N LEU A 49 7.53 -29.70 11.68
CA LEU A 49 7.33 -28.57 10.78
C LEU A 49 7.62 -28.99 9.33
N PRO A 50 6.88 -28.49 8.35
CA PRO A 50 7.18 -28.74 6.94
C PRO A 50 8.40 -27.91 6.50
N VAL A 51 9.17 -28.49 5.56
CA VAL A 51 10.31 -27.84 4.91
C VAL A 51 9.92 -27.42 3.51
N VAL A 52 10.17 -26.16 3.14
CA VAL A 52 9.86 -25.61 1.83
C VAL A 52 11.11 -25.13 1.11
N ALA A 53 11.21 -25.41 -0.20
CA ALA A 53 12.29 -24.89 -1.03
C ALA A 53 12.18 -23.37 -1.18
N VAL A 54 13.26 -22.65 -0.86
CA VAL A 54 13.37 -21.20 -1.04
C VAL A 54 14.61 -20.84 -1.83
N GLY A 55 14.59 -19.75 -2.60
CA GLY A 55 15.69 -19.40 -3.50
C GLY A 55 16.47 -18.16 -3.11
N HIS A 56 15.99 -17.37 -2.15
CA HIS A 56 16.56 -16.07 -1.76
C HIS A 56 16.95 -15.24 -3.00
N VAL A 57 16.02 -15.11 -3.94
CA VAL A 57 16.28 -14.52 -5.26
C VAL A 57 16.49 -13.03 -5.15
N CYS A 58 17.68 -12.56 -5.57
CA CYS A 58 18.04 -11.15 -5.61
C CYS A 58 18.26 -10.62 -7.02
N MET A 59 18.27 -11.50 -8.02
CA MET A 59 18.48 -11.14 -9.43
C MET A 59 17.72 -12.10 -10.36
N HIS A 60 17.36 -11.64 -11.55
CA HIS A 60 16.62 -12.49 -12.49
C HIS A 60 17.52 -13.47 -13.28
N VAL A 61 18.77 -13.12 -13.53
CA VAL A 61 19.77 -13.97 -14.18
C VAL A 61 21.14 -13.82 -13.52
N ARG A 62 22.00 -14.85 -13.65
CA ARG A 62 23.36 -14.84 -13.08
C ARG A 62 24.24 -13.68 -13.49
N SER A 63 24.12 -13.23 -14.76
CA SER A 63 24.91 -12.10 -15.28
C SER A 63 24.65 -10.75 -14.60
N ARG A 64 23.61 -10.67 -13.76
CA ARG A 64 23.29 -9.47 -12.95
C ARG A 64 24.02 -9.42 -11.59
N LYS A 65 24.88 -10.41 -11.29
CA LYS A 65 25.68 -10.43 -10.08
C LYS A 65 26.44 -9.10 -9.84
N PRO A 66 27.12 -8.50 -10.85
CA PRO A 66 27.80 -7.21 -10.63
C PRO A 66 26.85 -6.09 -10.19
N LEU A 67 25.62 -6.05 -10.72
CA LEU A 67 24.62 -5.08 -10.27
C LEU A 67 24.19 -5.35 -8.84
N GLN A 68 23.96 -6.60 -8.46
CA GLN A 68 23.64 -6.98 -7.08
C GLN A 68 24.76 -6.59 -6.12
N ASP A 69 26.03 -6.79 -6.48
CA ASP A 69 27.18 -6.39 -5.68
C ASP A 69 27.27 -4.86 -5.51
N THR A 70 26.97 -4.12 -6.57
CA THR A 70 26.87 -2.66 -6.53
C THR A 70 25.78 -2.20 -5.55
N LEU A 71 24.58 -2.79 -5.62
CA LEU A 71 23.50 -2.47 -4.69
C LEU A 71 23.87 -2.81 -3.23
N THR A 72 24.58 -3.92 -3.03
CA THR A 72 25.10 -4.29 -1.70
C THR A 72 26.13 -3.27 -1.20
N SER A 73 27.07 -2.86 -2.05
CA SER A 73 28.08 -1.83 -1.77
C SER A 73 27.40 -0.50 -1.34
N ILE A 74 26.39 -0.07 -2.07
CA ILE A 74 25.61 1.13 -1.71
C ILE A 74 24.94 0.96 -0.34
N ARG A 75 24.29 -0.17 -0.09
CA ARG A 75 23.61 -0.47 1.17
C ARG A 75 24.54 -0.46 2.38
N VAL A 76 25.77 -1.00 2.23
CA VAL A 76 26.74 -1.06 3.33
C VAL A 76 27.65 0.17 3.40
N GLY A 77 27.56 1.08 2.41
CA GLY A 77 28.31 2.35 2.38
C GLY A 77 29.82 2.17 2.17
N ARG A 78 30.24 1.09 1.47
CA ARG A 78 31.67 0.78 1.21
C ARG A 78 31.90 0.42 -0.25
N PRO A 79 33.10 0.69 -0.83
CA PRO A 79 33.47 0.21 -2.16
C PRO A 79 33.34 -1.31 -2.27
N ILE A 80 33.00 -1.84 -3.45
CA ILE A 80 32.80 -3.30 -3.69
C ILE A 80 34.03 -4.10 -3.21
N ALA A 81 35.26 -3.61 -3.47
CA ALA A 81 36.49 -4.27 -3.07
C ALA A 81 36.62 -4.44 -1.54
N GLU A 82 35.91 -3.66 -0.76
CA GLU A 82 35.97 -3.66 0.71
C GLU A 82 34.75 -4.36 1.34
N CYS A 83 33.77 -4.78 0.54
CA CYS A 83 32.56 -5.41 1.04
C CYS A 83 32.79 -6.85 1.56
N GLY A 84 33.81 -7.55 1.07
CA GLY A 84 34.19 -8.86 1.59
C GLY A 84 33.02 -9.85 1.64
N TYR A 85 32.72 -10.37 2.83
CA TYR A 85 31.64 -11.33 3.08
C TYR A 85 30.24 -10.74 3.03
N ASP A 86 30.06 -9.44 2.89
CA ASP A 86 28.74 -8.82 2.66
C ASP A 86 28.24 -9.12 1.24
N LEU A 87 29.13 -9.47 0.31
CA LEU A 87 28.76 -9.89 -1.03
C LEU A 87 28.36 -11.38 -1.05
N ALA A 88 27.37 -11.71 -1.88
CA ALA A 88 27.03 -13.10 -2.12
C ALA A 88 28.24 -13.83 -2.76
N PRO A 89 28.60 -15.04 -2.27
CA PRO A 89 29.81 -15.76 -2.73
C PRO A 89 29.72 -16.23 -4.19
N ASN A 90 28.51 -16.35 -4.73
CA ASN A 90 28.27 -16.77 -6.11
C ASN A 90 27.01 -16.08 -6.69
N ALA A 91 26.64 -16.45 -7.92
CA ALA A 91 25.48 -15.89 -8.62
C ALA A 91 24.23 -16.80 -8.53
N GLU A 92 24.12 -17.68 -7.54
CA GLU A 92 23.02 -18.63 -7.45
C GLU A 92 21.70 -18.04 -6.93
N GLN A 93 21.72 -16.86 -6.35
CA GLN A 93 20.53 -16.10 -5.92
C GLN A 93 19.79 -15.47 -7.12
N HIS A 94 19.51 -16.29 -8.16
CA HIS A 94 18.79 -15.87 -9.37
C HIS A 94 17.54 -16.73 -9.59
N LEU A 95 16.63 -16.26 -10.46
CA LEU A 95 15.48 -17.05 -10.88
C LEU A 95 15.96 -18.30 -11.63
N ARG A 96 15.56 -19.48 -11.15
CA ARG A 96 15.92 -20.76 -11.70
C ARG A 96 14.73 -21.40 -12.41
N SER A 97 14.99 -22.11 -13.52
CA SER A 97 13.94 -22.86 -14.19
C SER A 97 13.41 -23.99 -13.31
N ARG A 98 12.18 -24.43 -13.55
CA ARG A 98 11.56 -25.56 -12.82
C ARG A 98 12.41 -26.84 -12.91
N LEU A 99 12.98 -27.13 -14.09
CA LEU A 99 13.87 -28.27 -14.29
C LEU A 99 15.10 -28.18 -13.37
N ARG A 100 15.72 -27.00 -13.31
CA ARG A 100 16.87 -26.78 -12.42
C ARG A 100 16.51 -26.93 -10.96
N LEU A 101 15.35 -26.39 -10.54
CA LEU A 101 14.87 -26.55 -9.18
C LEU A 101 14.63 -28.02 -8.83
N GLY A 102 14.03 -28.80 -9.73
CA GLY A 102 13.81 -30.22 -9.54
C GLY A 102 15.10 -31.06 -9.43
N ASN A 103 16.22 -30.56 -9.99
CA ASN A 103 17.53 -31.20 -9.87
C ASN A 103 18.30 -30.82 -8.60
N ILE A 104 17.90 -29.76 -7.91
CA ILE A 104 18.59 -29.23 -6.73
C ILE A 104 17.85 -29.59 -5.44
N TYR A 105 16.54 -29.45 -5.43
CA TYR A 105 15.72 -29.59 -4.22
C TYR A 105 15.01 -30.94 -4.17
N PRO A 106 14.84 -31.54 -2.97
CA PRO A 106 13.95 -32.67 -2.77
C PRO A 106 12.54 -32.39 -3.27
N ALA A 107 11.89 -33.35 -3.91
CA ALA A 107 10.55 -33.18 -4.47
C ALA A 107 9.51 -32.76 -3.40
N SER A 108 9.63 -33.25 -2.17
CA SER A 108 8.75 -32.90 -1.04
C SER A 108 8.80 -31.40 -0.73
N THR A 109 9.97 -30.79 -0.74
CA THR A 109 10.13 -29.35 -0.43
C THR A 109 9.58 -28.46 -1.54
N LEU A 110 9.60 -28.93 -2.79
CA LEU A 110 8.96 -28.25 -3.92
C LEU A 110 7.42 -28.39 -3.88
N GLN A 111 6.90 -29.53 -3.41
CA GLN A 111 5.45 -29.70 -3.22
C GLN A 111 4.90 -28.74 -2.16
N GLU A 112 5.67 -28.44 -1.12
CA GLU A 112 5.25 -27.45 -0.11
C GLU A 112 5.10 -26.04 -0.70
N THR A 113 5.82 -25.67 -1.76
CA THR A 113 5.58 -24.39 -2.44
C THR A 113 4.18 -24.30 -3.05
N ILE A 114 3.71 -25.41 -3.64
CA ILE A 114 2.36 -25.51 -4.20
C ILE A 114 1.31 -25.47 -3.09
N ARG A 115 1.57 -26.19 -1.97
CA ARG A 115 0.66 -26.14 -0.82
C ARG A 115 0.51 -24.72 -0.27
N ILE A 116 1.61 -23.98 -0.11
CA ILE A 116 1.58 -22.58 0.33
C ILE A 116 0.79 -21.72 -0.67
N THR A 117 1.05 -21.88 -1.97
CA THR A 117 0.33 -21.15 -3.02
C THR A 117 -1.18 -21.38 -2.93
N ASN A 118 -1.62 -22.61 -2.68
CA ASN A 118 -3.03 -22.94 -2.53
C ASN A 118 -3.67 -22.37 -1.24
N LEU A 119 -2.86 -22.03 -0.24
CA LEU A 119 -3.33 -21.34 0.97
C LEU A 119 -3.44 -19.82 0.78
N CYS A 120 -2.75 -19.23 -0.20
CA CYS A 120 -2.81 -17.83 -0.53
C CYS A 120 -3.99 -17.58 -1.47
N GLN A 121 -5.12 -17.16 -0.91
CA GLN A 121 -6.37 -16.96 -1.68
C GLN A 121 -6.73 -15.49 -1.86
N PHE A 122 -5.97 -14.58 -1.26
CA PHE A 122 -6.22 -13.14 -1.39
C PHE A 122 -6.09 -12.70 -2.86
N SER A 123 -7.06 -11.96 -3.34
CA SER A 123 -7.06 -11.27 -4.64
C SER A 123 -7.19 -9.77 -4.43
N LEU A 124 -6.49 -8.98 -5.23
CA LEU A 124 -6.69 -7.52 -5.28
C LEU A 124 -8.12 -7.15 -5.70
N ASP A 125 -8.81 -8.03 -6.44
CA ASP A 125 -10.20 -7.84 -6.83
C ASP A 125 -11.18 -7.90 -5.64
N GLU A 126 -10.74 -8.41 -4.49
CA GLU A 126 -11.53 -8.45 -3.25
C GLU A 126 -11.48 -7.13 -2.48
N LEU A 127 -10.51 -6.26 -2.81
CA LEU A 127 -10.40 -4.96 -2.14
C LEU A 127 -11.64 -4.10 -2.43
N ARG A 128 -12.15 -3.49 -1.38
CA ARG A 128 -13.23 -2.51 -1.44
C ARG A 128 -12.78 -1.28 -0.67
N TYR A 129 -13.17 -0.13 -1.18
CA TYR A 129 -12.99 1.12 -0.46
C TYR A 129 -14.11 1.22 0.58
N GLU A 130 -13.76 1.22 1.85
CA GLU A 130 -14.67 1.44 2.97
C GLU A 130 -14.30 2.77 3.63
N TYR A 131 -15.26 3.69 3.70
CA TYR A 131 -15.08 5.01 4.31
C TYR A 131 -15.87 5.08 5.60
N PRO A 132 -15.43 5.93 6.58
CA PRO A 132 -16.11 6.06 7.87
C PRO A 132 -17.55 6.54 7.70
N ASP A 133 -18.51 5.81 8.25
CA ASP A 133 -19.93 6.20 8.29
C ASP A 133 -20.25 7.17 9.43
N GLU A 134 -19.43 7.17 10.49
CA GLU A 134 -19.57 8.00 11.69
C GLU A 134 -19.39 9.50 11.46
N LEU A 135 -18.85 9.91 10.32
CA LEU A 135 -18.75 11.30 9.92
C LEU A 135 -20.11 11.96 9.61
N VAL A 136 -21.13 11.14 9.39
CA VAL A 136 -22.46 11.62 9.04
C VAL A 136 -23.31 11.76 10.32
N PRO A 137 -23.89 12.96 10.59
CA PRO A 137 -24.74 13.17 11.76
C PRO A 137 -25.96 12.25 11.78
N ASN A 138 -26.38 11.85 13.00
CA ASN A 138 -27.54 11.00 13.18
C ASN A 138 -28.80 11.58 12.50
N GLY A 139 -29.46 10.76 11.70
CA GLY A 139 -30.69 11.10 10.98
C GLY A 139 -30.45 11.70 9.60
N GLN A 140 -29.20 11.81 9.16
CA GLN A 140 -28.85 12.20 7.79
C GLN A 140 -28.27 11.02 7.00
N THR A 141 -28.28 11.15 5.68
CA THR A 141 -27.54 10.27 4.77
C THR A 141 -26.27 10.97 4.31
N PRO A 142 -25.21 10.24 3.87
CA PRO A 142 -24.03 10.85 3.29
C PRO A 142 -24.34 11.88 2.20
N ALA A 143 -25.29 11.56 1.31
CA ALA A 143 -25.72 12.47 0.25
C ALA A 143 -26.38 13.76 0.77
N SER A 144 -27.26 13.65 1.77
CA SER A 144 -27.93 14.84 2.35
C SER A 144 -26.94 15.72 3.13
N TYR A 145 -26.02 15.10 3.85
CA TYR A 145 -25.00 15.81 4.62
C TYR A 145 -23.97 16.49 3.72
N LEU A 146 -23.43 15.77 2.72
CA LEU A 146 -22.51 16.37 1.74
C LEU A 146 -23.15 17.59 1.05
N ARG A 147 -24.40 17.44 0.60
CA ARG A 147 -25.16 18.52 -0.03
C ARG A 147 -25.30 19.74 0.90
N GLN A 148 -25.64 19.50 2.16
CA GLN A 148 -25.75 20.56 3.17
C GLN A 148 -24.43 21.34 3.32
N GLU A 149 -23.31 20.63 3.51
CA GLU A 149 -22.00 21.24 3.71
C GLU A 149 -21.51 21.99 2.47
N VAL A 150 -21.78 21.44 1.27
CA VAL A 150 -21.46 22.12 0.01
C VAL A 150 -22.20 23.45 -0.11
N TYR A 151 -23.50 23.49 0.19
CA TYR A 151 -24.26 24.74 0.11
C TYR A 151 -23.88 25.73 1.21
N ALA A 152 -23.63 25.27 2.43
CA ALA A 152 -23.13 26.11 3.52
C ALA A 152 -21.76 26.73 3.19
N GLY A 153 -20.89 25.97 2.51
CA GLY A 153 -19.62 26.48 2.01
C GLY A 153 -19.78 27.41 0.80
N ALA A 154 -20.73 27.12 -0.09
CA ALA A 154 -21.04 27.96 -1.25
C ALA A 154 -21.48 29.37 -0.82
N GLU A 155 -22.31 29.51 0.22
CA GLU A 155 -22.71 30.83 0.77
C GLU A 155 -21.50 31.64 1.21
N LYS A 156 -20.47 30.99 1.78
CA LYS A 156 -19.22 31.65 2.20
C LYS A 156 -18.35 32.06 1.01
N ARG A 157 -18.29 31.20 -0.03
CA ARG A 157 -17.47 31.44 -1.23
C ARG A 157 -18.08 32.48 -2.19
N TYR A 158 -19.39 32.61 -2.20
CA TYR A 158 -20.14 33.48 -3.10
C TYR A 158 -21.00 34.48 -2.31
N PRO A 159 -20.39 35.46 -1.60
CA PRO A 159 -21.11 36.37 -0.70
C PRO A 159 -22.14 37.27 -1.42
N ASN A 160 -22.01 37.39 -2.74
CA ASN A 160 -22.96 38.14 -3.58
C ASN A 160 -24.12 37.32 -4.12
N GLY A 161 -24.24 36.04 -3.66
CA GLY A 161 -25.22 35.09 -4.12
C GLY A 161 -24.67 34.12 -5.19
N LEU A 162 -25.33 32.97 -5.35
CA LEU A 162 -25.00 31.95 -6.32
C LEU A 162 -25.66 32.26 -7.67
N SER A 163 -24.89 32.29 -8.74
CA SER A 163 -25.44 32.34 -10.09
C SER A 163 -26.12 31.03 -10.47
N SER A 164 -27.05 31.08 -11.41
CA SER A 164 -27.69 29.86 -11.93
C SER A 164 -26.69 28.88 -12.55
N GLU A 165 -25.58 29.40 -13.10
CA GLU A 165 -24.52 28.59 -13.66
C GLU A 165 -23.74 27.83 -12.57
N VAL A 166 -23.39 28.49 -11.48
CA VAL A 166 -22.72 27.84 -10.34
C VAL A 166 -23.60 26.78 -9.68
N ILE A 167 -24.91 27.10 -9.51
CA ILE A 167 -25.88 26.12 -8.99
C ILE A 167 -25.94 24.88 -9.90
N ALA A 168 -26.03 25.09 -11.22
CA ALA A 168 -26.08 23.97 -12.16
C ALA A 168 -24.82 23.08 -12.10
N LYS A 169 -23.63 23.69 -11.94
CA LYS A 169 -22.37 22.94 -11.74
C LYS A 169 -22.37 22.16 -10.43
N ILE A 170 -22.79 22.76 -9.32
CA ILE A 170 -22.90 22.06 -8.02
C ILE A 170 -23.83 20.86 -8.12
N GLU A 171 -25.02 21.04 -8.71
CA GLU A 171 -26.00 19.97 -8.85
C GLU A 171 -25.49 18.83 -9.76
N HIS A 172 -24.81 19.17 -10.84
CA HIS A 172 -24.21 18.19 -11.74
C HIS A 172 -23.15 17.35 -11.03
N GLU A 173 -22.23 18.01 -10.31
CA GLU A 173 -21.16 17.29 -9.57
C GLU A 173 -21.74 16.42 -8.45
N LEU A 174 -22.69 16.96 -7.64
CA LEU A 174 -23.34 16.19 -6.58
C LEU A 174 -24.11 14.98 -7.13
N SER A 175 -24.78 15.12 -8.29
CA SER A 175 -25.46 14.01 -8.94
C SER A 175 -24.46 12.91 -9.36
N LEU A 176 -23.32 13.29 -9.92
CA LEU A 176 -22.30 12.33 -10.34
C LEU A 176 -21.63 11.63 -9.15
N ILE A 177 -21.36 12.37 -8.07
CA ILE A 177 -20.83 11.82 -6.80
C ILE A 177 -21.83 10.80 -6.24
N ASN A 178 -23.13 11.11 -6.24
CA ASN A 178 -24.17 10.21 -5.74
C ASN A 178 -24.33 8.97 -6.63
N ASP A 179 -24.31 9.11 -7.95
CA ASP A 179 -24.38 7.98 -8.89
C ASP A 179 -23.26 6.95 -8.68
N LEU A 180 -22.11 7.41 -8.18
CA LEU A 180 -20.92 6.60 -7.93
C LEU A 180 -20.76 6.20 -6.45
N ALA A 181 -21.66 6.66 -5.57
CA ALA A 181 -21.63 6.44 -4.12
C ALA A 181 -20.29 6.90 -3.48
N TYR A 182 -19.77 8.06 -3.90
CA TYR A 182 -18.51 8.62 -3.38
C TYR A 182 -18.70 9.71 -2.32
N GLU A 183 -19.90 9.95 -1.84
CA GLU A 183 -20.16 10.93 -0.78
C GLU A 183 -19.32 10.68 0.47
N PRO A 184 -19.18 9.42 0.98
CA PRO A 184 -18.32 9.17 2.15
C PRO A 184 -16.86 9.55 1.91
N TYR A 185 -16.34 9.35 0.69
CA TYR A 185 -14.99 9.76 0.32
C TYR A 185 -14.81 11.28 0.40
N PHE A 186 -15.72 12.04 -0.22
CA PHE A 186 -15.67 13.51 -0.16
C PHE A 186 -15.83 14.04 1.27
N LEU A 187 -16.69 13.42 2.07
CA LEU A 187 -16.87 13.77 3.49
C LEU A 187 -15.62 13.46 4.32
N THR A 188 -14.92 12.37 4.04
CA THR A 188 -13.65 12.03 4.70
C THR A 188 -12.59 13.11 4.40
N VAL A 189 -12.42 13.49 3.14
CA VAL A 189 -11.47 14.56 2.78
C VAL A 189 -11.87 15.91 3.38
N TYR A 190 -13.18 16.20 3.39
CA TYR A 190 -13.71 17.40 4.02
C TYR A 190 -13.40 17.45 5.52
N ASP A 191 -13.62 16.37 6.24
CA ASP A 191 -13.34 16.25 7.68
C ASP A 191 -11.87 16.52 8.00
N ILE A 192 -10.97 15.91 7.25
CA ILE A 192 -9.51 16.11 7.38
C ILE A 192 -9.14 17.59 7.18
N VAL A 193 -9.69 18.22 6.15
CA VAL A 193 -9.44 19.64 5.86
C VAL A 193 -10.03 20.54 6.94
N GLN A 194 -11.23 20.22 7.44
CA GLN A 194 -11.85 20.99 8.55
C GLN A 194 -11.04 20.87 9.83
N TYR A 195 -10.55 19.64 10.16
CA TYR A 195 -9.64 19.46 11.28
C TYR A 195 -8.39 20.35 11.14
N ALA A 196 -7.69 20.28 10.02
CA ALA A 196 -6.49 21.08 9.78
C ALA A 196 -6.77 22.57 9.95
N ARG A 197 -7.85 23.08 9.37
CA ARG A 197 -8.26 24.51 9.49
C ARG A 197 -8.65 24.88 10.91
N SER A 198 -9.31 24.00 11.66
CA SER A 198 -9.68 24.23 13.07
C SER A 198 -8.46 24.38 13.97
N GLN A 199 -7.33 23.79 13.56
CA GLN A 199 -6.04 23.87 14.25
C GLN A 199 -5.11 24.95 13.66
N ASP A 200 -5.60 25.80 12.75
CA ASP A 200 -4.81 26.80 12.02
C ASP A 200 -3.60 26.17 11.26
N ILE A 201 -3.75 24.95 10.76
CA ILE A 201 -2.77 24.27 9.89
C ILE A 201 -3.07 24.66 8.45
N LEU A 202 -2.07 25.21 7.75
CA LEU A 202 -2.22 25.53 6.34
C LEU A 202 -2.43 24.27 5.51
N CYS A 203 -3.48 24.27 4.69
CA CYS A 203 -3.79 23.17 3.79
C CYS A 203 -4.36 23.67 2.46
N GLN A 204 -4.10 22.92 1.40
CA GLN A 204 -4.52 23.27 0.04
C GLN A 204 -4.73 21.99 -0.78
N GLY A 205 -5.94 21.80 -1.29
CA GLY A 205 -6.22 20.82 -2.33
C GLY A 205 -5.62 21.22 -3.67
N ARG A 206 -5.01 20.26 -4.36
CA ARG A 206 -4.35 20.49 -5.65
C ARG A 206 -4.73 19.43 -6.68
N GLY A 207 -4.11 19.53 -7.86
CA GLY A 207 -4.35 18.58 -8.95
C GLY A 207 -5.76 18.72 -9.51
N SER A 208 -6.40 17.59 -9.75
CA SER A 208 -7.73 17.51 -10.35
C SER A 208 -8.84 18.10 -9.47
N ALA A 209 -8.66 18.09 -8.15
CA ALA A 209 -9.62 18.68 -7.19
C ALA A 209 -9.86 20.19 -7.42
N ALA A 210 -8.87 20.90 -7.97
CA ALA A 210 -9.00 22.31 -8.30
C ALA A 210 -10.05 22.62 -9.39
N ASN A 211 -10.53 21.58 -10.09
CA ASN A 211 -11.55 21.72 -11.13
C ASN A 211 -12.97 21.44 -10.61
N SER A 212 -13.12 21.07 -9.34
CA SER A 212 -14.39 20.74 -8.72
C SER A 212 -14.96 21.94 -7.96
N VAL A 213 -16.20 22.32 -8.31
CA VAL A 213 -16.95 23.32 -7.55
C VAL A 213 -17.35 22.80 -6.17
N VAL A 214 -17.58 21.50 -6.03
CA VAL A 214 -17.84 20.83 -4.75
C VAL A 214 -16.62 20.95 -3.84
N CYS A 215 -15.41 20.61 -4.32
CA CYS A 215 -14.17 20.76 -3.56
C CYS A 215 -13.90 22.24 -3.18
N TYR A 216 -14.23 23.19 -4.04
CA TYR A 216 -14.11 24.62 -3.75
C TYR A 216 -15.08 25.05 -2.65
N CYS A 217 -16.34 24.66 -2.73
CA CYS A 217 -17.34 24.94 -1.70
C CYS A 217 -17.00 24.30 -0.35
N LEU A 218 -16.48 23.08 -0.34
CA LEU A 218 -16.02 22.38 0.87
C LEU A 218 -14.72 22.94 1.45
N HIS A 219 -14.15 24.00 0.89
CA HIS A 219 -12.86 24.55 1.27
C HIS A 219 -11.67 23.56 1.15
N ILE A 220 -11.81 22.51 0.36
CA ILE A 220 -10.72 21.58 0.05
C ILE A 220 -9.70 22.28 -0.85
N THR A 221 -10.16 23.07 -1.83
CA THR A 221 -9.32 23.91 -2.70
C THR A 221 -9.67 25.40 -2.56
N GLU A 222 -8.67 26.28 -2.74
CA GLU A 222 -8.85 27.74 -2.74
C GLU A 222 -8.97 28.32 -4.15
N VAL A 223 -8.72 27.52 -5.19
CA VAL A 223 -8.82 27.96 -6.58
C VAL A 223 -10.26 27.84 -7.05
N SER A 224 -10.85 28.99 -7.48
CA SER A 224 -12.19 28.98 -8.06
C SER A 224 -12.20 28.24 -9.40
N PRO A 225 -13.08 27.26 -9.61
CA PRO A 225 -13.18 26.51 -10.86
C PRO A 225 -13.78 27.33 -12.01
N GLU A 226 -14.26 28.54 -11.77
CA GLU A 226 -14.79 29.44 -12.82
C GLU A 226 -13.70 29.87 -13.81
N ASN A 227 -12.43 29.85 -13.38
CA ASN A 227 -11.28 30.19 -14.23
C ASN A 227 -10.68 28.97 -14.94
N GLY A 228 -11.23 27.78 -14.77
CA GLY A 228 -10.72 26.51 -15.32
C GLY A 228 -11.48 26.06 -16.58
N ILE A 229 -10.74 25.62 -17.58
CA ILE A 229 -11.29 25.06 -18.85
C ILE A 229 -11.46 23.52 -18.76
N LEU A 230 -11.08 22.91 -17.63
CA LEU A 230 -11.04 21.45 -17.51
C LEU A 230 -12.41 20.90 -17.08
N LEU A 231 -12.82 19.81 -17.76
CA LEU A 231 -14.08 19.14 -17.52
C LEU A 231 -13.99 18.31 -16.22
N PHE A 232 -14.99 18.42 -15.35
CA PHE A 232 -15.13 17.64 -14.13
C PHE A 232 -15.15 16.13 -14.38
N GLU A 233 -15.66 15.70 -15.53
CA GLU A 233 -15.70 14.30 -15.96
C GLU A 233 -14.30 13.66 -16.11
N ARG A 234 -13.23 14.45 -16.21
CA ARG A 234 -11.85 13.94 -16.15
C ARG A 234 -11.40 13.65 -14.72
N PHE A 235 -12.00 14.35 -13.75
CA PHE A 235 -11.74 14.15 -12.33
C PHE A 235 -12.52 12.95 -11.80
N LEU A 236 -13.79 12.82 -12.19
CA LEU A 236 -14.70 11.77 -11.75
C LEU A 236 -15.32 11.08 -12.99
N SER A 237 -15.02 9.80 -13.20
CA SER A 237 -15.49 9.05 -14.37
C SER A 237 -16.13 7.73 -13.96
N LYS A 238 -17.32 7.43 -14.52
CA LYS A 238 -18.02 6.15 -14.33
C LYS A 238 -17.22 4.95 -14.86
N GLU A 239 -16.32 5.19 -15.81
CA GLU A 239 -15.53 4.14 -16.45
C GLU A 239 -14.37 3.65 -15.59
N ARG A 240 -13.85 4.48 -14.67
CA ARG A 240 -12.72 4.14 -13.80
C ARG A 240 -13.07 3.19 -12.66
N GLY A 241 -14.29 3.28 -12.10
CA GLY A 241 -14.71 2.47 -10.95
C GLY A 241 -13.89 2.71 -9.66
N GLU A 242 -13.10 3.78 -9.63
CA GLU A 242 -12.26 4.19 -8.51
C GLU A 242 -12.61 5.62 -8.10
N PRO A 243 -12.53 5.96 -6.80
CA PRO A 243 -12.72 7.34 -6.35
C PRO A 243 -11.68 8.27 -6.99
N PRO A 244 -12.00 9.57 -7.11
CA PRO A 244 -11.06 10.54 -7.65
C PRO A 244 -9.84 10.68 -6.75
N ASP A 245 -8.72 11.08 -7.33
CA ASP A 245 -7.50 11.38 -6.58
C ASP A 245 -7.55 12.83 -6.10
N ILE A 246 -7.82 13.04 -4.82
CA ILE A 246 -7.81 14.35 -4.17
C ILE A 246 -6.52 14.48 -3.36
N ASP A 247 -5.54 15.18 -3.92
CA ASP A 247 -4.32 15.55 -3.21
C ASP A 247 -4.58 16.74 -2.31
N VAL A 248 -4.21 16.66 -1.03
CA VAL A 248 -4.20 17.79 -0.12
C VAL A 248 -2.82 17.98 0.47
N ASP A 249 -2.20 19.12 0.20
CA ASP A 249 -0.94 19.49 0.82
C ASP A 249 -1.18 20.14 2.19
N PHE A 250 -0.38 19.77 3.17
CA PHE A 250 -0.39 20.36 4.51
C PHE A 250 0.95 21.00 4.83
N GLU A 251 0.92 22.02 5.67
CA GLU A 251 2.10 22.64 6.24
C GLU A 251 3.09 21.61 6.79
N HIS A 252 4.33 21.64 6.29
CA HIS A 252 5.32 20.59 6.54
C HIS A 252 5.58 20.35 8.03
N GLN A 253 5.68 21.42 8.82
CA GLN A 253 6.04 21.35 10.25
C GLN A 253 4.95 20.70 11.10
N ARG A 254 3.69 20.77 10.65
CA ARG A 254 2.53 20.31 11.41
C ARG A 254 1.77 19.17 10.73
N ARG A 255 2.29 18.65 9.61
CA ARG A 255 1.66 17.54 8.88
C ARG A 255 1.43 16.30 9.75
N GLU A 256 2.34 16.03 10.69
CA GLU A 256 2.23 14.89 11.59
C GLU A 256 0.98 14.98 12.48
N GLU A 257 0.54 16.18 12.88
CA GLU A 257 -0.68 16.39 13.66
C GLU A 257 -1.91 15.90 12.89
N VAL A 258 -1.96 16.20 11.59
CA VAL A 258 -3.05 15.75 10.71
C VAL A 258 -3.01 14.23 10.52
N ILE A 259 -1.81 13.64 10.37
CA ILE A 259 -1.64 12.19 10.27
C ILE A 259 -2.14 11.51 11.56
N GLN A 260 -1.79 12.04 12.73
CA GLN A 260 -2.24 11.48 14.02
C GLN A 260 -3.76 11.63 14.24
N TYR A 261 -4.40 12.61 13.63
CA TYR A 261 -5.86 12.73 13.66
C TYR A 261 -6.57 11.60 12.91
N LEU A 262 -5.92 11.03 11.89
CA LEU A 262 -6.47 9.95 11.07
C LEU A 262 -6.36 8.55 11.71
N TYR A 263 -5.52 8.39 12.74
CA TYR A 263 -5.25 7.13 13.44
C TYR A 263 -5.69 7.16 14.90
#